data_f5a96a85d785218eb92bc29ec11814bc
#
_entry.id   f5a96a85d785218eb92bc29ec11814bc
#
_cell.length_a   1.000
_cell.length_b   1.000
_cell.length_c   1.000
_cell.angle_alpha   90.00
_cell.angle_beta   90.00
_cell.angle_gamma   90.00
#
_symmetry.space_group_name_H-M   'P 1'
#
loop_
_entity.id
_entity.type
_entity.pdbx_description
1 polymer ?
#
loop_
_entity_poly.entity_id
_entity_poly.type
_entity_poly.pdbx_seq_one_letter_code
_entity_poly.pdbx_strand_id
1 'polypeptide(L)'
;MDIKQRVLVLFFVSVLAGVVAGYKPVILLHGFTGSYHDFDDFVAELERVEPGHRVFALDVDNKWESMKKLQILVDDAAQAIDKLIAAEPALFKDGFIFLGHSQGGIVSRAVLQQHRYNVTKYISVAGVQSWFYGSCGVWLGKNLTCEMLTDLLYTPVMQNTFSAAGFWRTPLRDKYLRHNLFLPVLNNEEGTAASREYQRMLRDNFLAVGEYHFFGSPDDEIIKPWYSSVFKTLATDGTTAVPREEQYIYTHDTFGLRTAVEQGRAHFYEVPGVKHQGWVGARLDIVRKYIFPLLD
;
A
#
# COMPACT_ATOMS: atom_id res chain seq x y z
N MET A 1 -3.21 34.21 -7.84
CA MET A 1 -2.28 33.57 -8.80
C MET A 1 -2.67 32.10 -8.83
N ASP A 2 -3.29 31.71 -9.92
CA ASP A 2 -4.05 30.46 -10.07
C ASP A 2 -3.07 29.28 -10.26
N ILE A 3 -2.96 28.38 -9.29
CA ILE A 3 -2.20 27.14 -9.43
C ILE A 3 -3.14 26.14 -10.10
N LYS A 4 -3.08 26.10 -11.44
CA LYS A 4 -3.73 25.05 -12.22
C LYS A 4 -3.04 23.72 -11.94
N GLN A 5 -3.63 22.90 -11.09
CA GLN A 5 -3.31 21.47 -11.00
C GLN A 5 -3.61 20.82 -12.35
N ARG A 6 -2.56 20.46 -13.08
CA ARG A 6 -2.68 19.68 -14.31
C ARG A 6 -2.75 18.20 -13.90
N VAL A 7 -3.94 17.65 -13.87
CA VAL A 7 -4.11 16.19 -13.92
C VAL A 7 -3.73 15.76 -15.34
N LEU A 8 -2.51 15.27 -15.52
CA LEU A 8 -2.08 14.70 -16.79
C LEU A 8 -2.61 13.26 -16.87
N VAL A 9 -3.77 13.09 -17.48
CA VAL A 9 -4.29 11.79 -17.86
C VAL A 9 -3.66 11.45 -19.20
N LEU A 10 -2.72 10.49 -19.21
CA LEU A 10 -2.18 9.95 -20.44
C LEU A 10 -3.28 9.14 -21.16
N PHE A 11 -3.95 9.77 -22.12
CA PHE A 11 -4.85 9.09 -23.03
C PHE A 11 -4.05 8.35 -24.13
N PHE A 12 -3.94 7.05 -24.01
CA PHE A 12 -3.68 6.24 -25.19
C PHE A 12 -5.02 5.98 -25.90
N VAL A 13 -5.23 6.65 -27.03
CA VAL A 13 -6.37 6.42 -27.90
C VAL A 13 -6.06 5.16 -28.75
N SER A 14 -6.54 4.01 -28.33
CA SER A 14 -6.70 2.86 -29.21
C SER A 14 -8.14 2.82 -29.72
N VAL A 15 -8.32 3.22 -30.95
CA VAL A 15 -9.58 3.02 -31.69
C VAL A 15 -9.53 1.65 -32.33
N LEU A 16 -10.30 0.69 -31.78
CA LEU A 16 -10.99 -0.33 -32.57
C LEU A 16 -11.96 -1.10 -31.67
N ALA A 17 -13.25 -0.98 -32.00
CA ALA A 17 -14.34 -1.59 -31.29
C ALA A 17 -14.40 -3.10 -31.54
N GLY A 18 -14.10 -3.87 -30.52
CA GLY A 18 -14.63 -5.23 -30.35
C GLY A 18 -15.07 -5.29 -28.90
N VAL A 19 -16.32 -5.66 -28.62
CA VAL A 19 -16.79 -5.93 -27.27
C VAL A 19 -16.10 -7.20 -26.78
N VAL A 20 -14.88 -7.07 -26.34
CA VAL A 20 -14.25 -8.04 -25.46
C VAL A 20 -14.81 -7.72 -24.07
N ALA A 21 -15.22 -8.72 -23.29
CA ALA A 21 -15.51 -8.55 -21.87
C ALA A 21 -14.30 -7.82 -21.29
N GLY A 22 -14.47 -6.52 -21.00
CA GLY A 22 -13.32 -5.65 -20.80
C GLY A 22 -12.67 -5.98 -19.46
N TYR A 23 -11.35 -6.02 -19.44
CA TYR A 23 -10.56 -6.05 -18.21
C TYR A 23 -11.03 -4.99 -17.24
N LYS A 24 -10.95 -5.27 -15.94
CA LYS A 24 -11.19 -4.25 -14.92
C LYS A 24 -10.14 -3.14 -15.04
N PRO A 25 -10.51 -1.86 -14.87
CA PRO A 25 -9.52 -0.80 -14.81
C PRO A 25 -8.57 -1.03 -13.64
N VAL A 26 -7.29 -0.72 -13.85
CA VAL A 26 -6.23 -0.90 -12.86
C VAL A 26 -5.76 0.48 -12.41
N ILE A 27 -5.79 0.74 -11.12
CA ILE A 27 -5.24 1.94 -10.51
C ILE A 27 -3.91 1.57 -9.84
N LEU A 28 -2.85 2.35 -10.07
CA LEU A 28 -1.51 2.13 -9.54
C LEU A 28 -1.11 3.31 -8.64
N LEU A 29 -0.51 3.00 -7.48
CA LEU A 29 -0.01 4.00 -6.53
C LEU A 29 1.45 3.72 -6.16
N HIS A 30 2.31 4.69 -6.43
CA HIS A 30 3.75 4.62 -6.18
C HIS A 30 4.13 4.76 -4.69
N GLY A 31 5.41 4.52 -4.40
CA GLY A 31 5.97 4.54 -3.06
C GLY A 31 6.63 5.87 -2.65
N PHE A 32 7.34 5.79 -1.53
CA PHE A 32 8.11 6.89 -0.94
C PHE A 32 9.18 7.39 -1.92
N THR A 33 9.26 8.70 -2.14
CA THR A 33 10.10 9.39 -3.13
C THR A 33 9.89 8.97 -4.59
N GLY A 34 8.91 8.10 -4.85
CA GLY A 34 8.53 7.66 -6.18
C GLY A 34 7.66 8.67 -6.94
N SER A 35 7.19 8.26 -8.08
CA SER A 35 6.23 8.97 -8.91
C SER A 35 5.42 7.99 -9.75
N TYR A 36 4.36 8.45 -10.40
CA TYR A 36 3.59 7.62 -11.32
C TYR A 36 4.46 7.03 -12.46
N HIS A 37 5.58 7.65 -12.80
CA HIS A 37 6.55 7.13 -13.78
C HIS A 37 7.27 5.86 -13.33
N ASP A 38 7.24 5.51 -12.06
CA ASP A 38 7.82 4.25 -11.59
C ASP A 38 7.15 3.03 -12.23
N PHE A 39 5.95 3.21 -12.79
CA PHE A 39 5.18 2.17 -13.47
C PHE A 39 5.27 2.20 -15.01
N ASP A 40 6.08 3.09 -15.61
CA ASP A 40 6.14 3.21 -17.07
C ASP A 40 6.50 1.88 -17.75
N ASP A 41 7.51 1.17 -17.24
CA ASP A 41 7.90 -0.14 -17.78
C ASP A 41 6.83 -1.23 -17.53
N PHE A 42 6.16 -1.19 -16.39
CA PHE A 42 5.06 -2.10 -16.05
C PHE A 42 3.90 -1.93 -17.04
N VAL A 43 3.49 -0.68 -17.28
CA VAL A 43 2.39 -0.35 -18.19
C VAL A 43 2.74 -0.71 -19.62
N ALA A 44 3.95 -0.37 -20.08
CA ALA A 44 4.41 -0.69 -21.42
C ALA A 44 4.46 -2.21 -21.65
N GLU A 45 4.90 -2.98 -20.67
CA GLU A 45 4.96 -4.43 -20.77
C GLU A 45 3.56 -5.05 -20.73
N LEU A 46 2.65 -4.55 -19.90
CA LEU A 46 1.27 -5.04 -19.86
C LEU A 46 0.57 -4.81 -21.21
N GLU A 47 0.68 -3.62 -21.78
CA GLU A 47 0.11 -3.32 -23.11
C GLU A 47 0.73 -4.20 -24.19
N ARG A 48 2.02 -4.56 -24.08
CA ARG A 48 2.71 -5.42 -25.04
C ARG A 48 2.21 -6.87 -25.01
N VAL A 49 1.94 -7.43 -23.82
CA VAL A 49 1.62 -8.87 -23.66
C VAL A 49 0.13 -9.15 -23.51
N GLU A 50 -0.62 -8.22 -22.94
CA GLU A 50 -2.07 -8.31 -22.70
C GLU A 50 -2.72 -6.95 -23.03
N PRO A 51 -2.80 -6.59 -24.32
CA PRO A 51 -3.30 -5.28 -24.75
C PRO A 51 -4.79 -5.08 -24.41
N GLY A 52 -5.15 -3.84 -24.11
CA GLY A 52 -6.53 -3.43 -23.86
C GLY A 52 -6.87 -3.19 -22.39
N HIS A 53 -5.92 -3.36 -21.47
CA HIS A 53 -6.10 -2.91 -20.08
C HIS A 53 -6.17 -1.37 -20.00
N ARG A 54 -7.09 -0.85 -19.18
CA ARG A 54 -7.15 0.57 -18.83
C ARG A 54 -6.41 0.76 -17.50
N VAL A 55 -5.22 1.36 -17.57
CA VAL A 55 -4.31 1.54 -16.43
C VAL A 55 -4.17 3.03 -16.10
N PHE A 56 -4.29 3.36 -14.82
CA PHE A 56 -4.20 4.71 -14.28
C PHE A 56 -3.15 4.75 -13.16
N ALA A 57 -1.93 5.16 -13.49
CA ALA A 57 -0.94 5.48 -12.46
C ALA A 57 -1.27 6.85 -11.88
N LEU A 58 -1.57 6.92 -10.58
CA LEU A 58 -2.01 8.16 -9.93
C LEU A 58 -0.87 9.19 -9.91
N ASP A 59 -1.12 10.33 -10.55
CA ASP A 59 -0.21 11.49 -10.54
C ASP A 59 -0.50 12.35 -9.29
N VAL A 60 -0.15 11.81 -8.12
CA VAL A 60 -0.31 12.47 -6.83
C VAL A 60 0.92 12.28 -5.97
N ASP A 61 1.27 13.27 -5.17
CA ASP A 61 2.32 13.20 -4.15
C ASP A 61 3.67 12.65 -4.66
N ASN A 62 4.08 13.10 -5.85
CA ASN A 62 5.30 12.64 -6.49
C ASN A 62 6.55 13.10 -5.74
N LYS A 63 7.59 12.25 -5.73
CA LYS A 63 8.91 12.55 -5.19
C LYS A 63 8.85 13.04 -3.74
N TRP A 64 9.27 14.27 -3.46
CA TRP A 64 9.31 14.83 -2.11
C TRP A 64 7.93 15.02 -1.48
N GLU A 65 6.89 15.16 -2.30
CA GLU A 65 5.52 15.27 -1.79
C GLU A 65 5.03 13.97 -1.16
N SER A 66 5.53 12.82 -1.58
CA SER A 66 5.25 11.52 -0.97
C SER A 66 5.75 11.38 0.48
N MET A 67 6.53 12.35 0.96
CA MET A 67 7.02 12.39 2.34
C MET A 67 6.06 13.09 3.31
N LYS A 68 4.98 13.72 2.83
CA LYS A 68 3.94 14.34 3.66
C LYS A 68 3.33 13.32 4.63
N LYS A 69 2.67 13.81 5.68
CA LYS A 69 1.91 12.96 6.62
C LYS A 69 1.05 11.94 5.87
N LEU A 70 1.06 10.68 6.31
CA LEU A 70 0.33 9.58 5.63
C LEU A 70 -1.16 9.89 5.39
N GLN A 71 -1.84 10.55 6.33
CA GLN A 71 -3.25 10.88 6.14
C GLN A 71 -3.47 11.82 4.94
N ILE A 72 -2.56 12.77 4.69
CA ILE A 72 -2.63 13.65 3.51
C ILE A 72 -2.50 12.82 2.23
N LEU A 73 -1.55 11.88 2.20
CA LEU A 73 -1.37 10.98 1.03
C LEU A 73 -2.61 10.11 0.78
N VAL A 74 -3.27 9.67 1.84
CA VAL A 74 -4.54 8.91 1.76
C VAL A 74 -5.65 9.79 1.17
N ASP A 75 -5.80 11.00 1.67
CA ASP A 75 -6.83 11.95 1.22
C ASP A 75 -6.62 12.37 -0.24
N ASP A 76 -5.37 12.65 -0.62
CA ASP A 76 -5.00 13.04 -2.00
C ASP A 76 -5.22 11.87 -2.97
N ALA A 77 -4.85 10.65 -2.60
CA ALA A 77 -5.10 9.44 -3.41
C ALA A 77 -6.60 9.15 -3.55
N ALA A 78 -7.38 9.27 -2.47
CA ALA A 78 -8.82 9.09 -2.51
C ALA A 78 -9.48 10.13 -3.43
N GLN A 79 -9.09 11.40 -3.32
CA GLN A 79 -9.61 12.47 -4.20
C GLN A 79 -9.28 12.21 -5.69
N ALA A 80 -8.08 11.67 -5.98
CA ALA A 80 -7.70 11.32 -7.35
C ALA A 80 -8.56 10.18 -7.89
N ILE A 81 -8.83 9.15 -7.09
CA ILE A 81 -9.72 8.03 -7.45
C ILE A 81 -11.13 8.54 -7.69
N ASP A 82 -11.68 9.40 -6.82
CA ASP A 82 -13.01 9.98 -7.00
C ASP A 82 -13.12 10.75 -8.33
N LYS A 83 -12.08 11.52 -8.70
CA LYS A 83 -12.02 12.22 -9.99
C LYS A 83 -12.01 11.27 -11.18
N LEU A 84 -11.26 10.17 -11.10
CA LEU A 84 -11.24 9.14 -12.16
C LEU A 84 -12.60 8.48 -12.33
N ILE A 85 -13.22 8.07 -11.22
CA ILE A 85 -14.55 7.44 -11.24
C ILE A 85 -15.60 8.41 -11.80
N ALA A 86 -15.55 9.68 -11.39
CA ALA A 86 -16.48 10.70 -11.89
C ALA A 86 -16.29 11.02 -13.38
N ALA A 87 -15.05 10.94 -13.88
CA ALA A 87 -14.74 11.18 -15.30
C ALA A 87 -15.16 10.01 -16.21
N GLU A 88 -15.05 8.76 -15.74
CA GLU A 88 -15.36 7.56 -16.51
C GLU A 88 -16.29 6.58 -15.74
N PRO A 89 -17.48 6.97 -15.30
CA PRO A 89 -18.31 6.16 -14.42
C PRO A 89 -18.72 4.81 -15.03
N ALA A 90 -18.87 4.74 -16.33
CA ALA A 90 -19.19 3.50 -17.03
C ALA A 90 -18.04 2.48 -16.98
N LEU A 91 -16.78 2.94 -16.97
CA LEU A 91 -15.61 2.09 -16.87
C LEU A 91 -15.48 1.48 -15.46
N PHE A 92 -15.77 2.26 -14.43
CA PHE A 92 -15.62 1.85 -13.03
C PHE A 92 -16.87 1.20 -12.41
N LYS A 93 -17.99 1.09 -13.15
CA LYS A 93 -19.27 0.57 -12.62
C LYS A 93 -19.18 -0.83 -11.99
N ASP A 94 -18.34 -1.68 -12.59
CA ASP A 94 -18.14 -3.06 -12.15
C ASP A 94 -16.92 -3.25 -11.25
N GLY A 95 -16.38 -2.13 -10.75
CA GLY A 95 -15.22 -2.09 -9.86
C GLY A 95 -13.89 -1.98 -10.60
N PHE A 96 -12.81 -1.97 -9.82
CA PHE A 96 -11.44 -1.81 -10.31
C PHE A 96 -10.44 -2.63 -9.49
N ILE A 97 -9.23 -2.78 -10.01
CA ILE A 97 -8.09 -3.37 -9.34
C ILE A 97 -7.22 -2.24 -8.80
N PHE A 98 -6.80 -2.32 -7.53
CA PHE A 98 -5.93 -1.31 -6.94
C PHE A 98 -4.60 -1.93 -6.55
N LEU A 99 -3.50 -1.47 -7.16
CA LEU A 99 -2.14 -1.92 -6.87
C LEU A 99 -1.33 -0.80 -6.21
N GLY A 100 -0.73 -1.11 -5.06
CA GLY A 100 0.18 -0.21 -4.35
C GLY A 100 1.58 -0.80 -4.20
N HIS A 101 2.61 0.00 -4.53
CA HIS A 101 4.01 -0.36 -4.36
C HIS A 101 4.61 0.35 -3.15
N SER A 102 5.40 -0.38 -2.33
CA SER A 102 6.15 0.21 -1.23
C SER A 102 5.25 0.96 -0.23
N GLN A 103 5.52 2.23 0.08
CA GLN A 103 4.61 3.09 0.85
C GLN A 103 3.21 3.17 0.22
N GLY A 104 3.11 3.12 -1.12
CA GLY A 104 1.82 3.08 -1.81
C GLY A 104 0.96 1.89 -1.38
N GLY A 105 1.57 0.79 -0.92
CA GLY A 105 0.84 -0.36 -0.38
C GLY A 105 0.08 -0.03 0.92
N ILE A 106 0.67 0.70 1.86
CA ILE A 106 -0.06 1.09 3.08
C ILE A 106 -1.03 2.24 2.82
N VAL A 107 -0.67 3.19 1.94
CA VAL A 107 -1.56 4.30 1.57
C VAL A 107 -2.81 3.75 0.89
N SER A 108 -2.66 2.87 -0.11
CA SER A 108 -3.81 2.26 -0.81
C SER A 108 -4.67 1.41 0.14
N ARG A 109 -4.07 0.62 1.06
CA ARG A 109 -4.84 -0.07 2.09
C ARG A 109 -5.64 0.90 2.97
N ALA A 110 -5.04 2.02 3.36
CA ALA A 110 -5.74 3.03 4.15
C ALA A 110 -6.87 3.69 3.38
N VAL A 111 -6.68 4.00 2.11
CA VAL A 111 -7.75 4.47 1.21
C VAL A 111 -8.93 3.48 1.23
N LEU A 112 -8.66 2.18 1.06
CA LEU A 112 -9.71 1.15 1.05
C LEU A 112 -10.43 0.99 2.38
N GLN A 113 -9.75 1.22 3.50
CA GLN A 113 -10.36 1.13 4.83
C GLN A 113 -11.15 2.40 5.20
N GLN A 114 -10.69 3.58 4.78
CA GLN A 114 -11.32 4.86 5.10
C GLN A 114 -12.44 5.24 4.13
N HIS A 115 -12.37 4.76 2.88
CA HIS A 115 -13.34 5.05 1.82
C HIS A 115 -13.90 3.75 1.25
N ARG A 116 -15.20 3.75 0.96
CA ARG A 116 -15.87 2.56 0.40
C ARG A 116 -15.85 2.62 -1.13
N TYR A 117 -14.91 1.91 -1.73
CA TYR A 117 -14.83 1.71 -3.17
C TYR A 117 -15.24 0.28 -3.58
N ASN A 118 -15.68 0.12 -4.82
CA ASN A 118 -15.90 -1.20 -5.42
C ASN A 118 -14.56 -1.74 -5.95
N VAL A 119 -13.70 -2.25 -5.05
CA VAL A 119 -12.41 -2.84 -5.42
C VAL A 119 -12.54 -4.34 -5.51
N THR A 120 -12.30 -4.89 -6.69
CA THR A 120 -12.40 -6.32 -6.95
C THR A 120 -11.17 -7.06 -6.45
N LYS A 121 -9.98 -6.49 -6.70
CA LYS A 121 -8.72 -7.03 -6.20
C LYS A 121 -7.83 -5.89 -5.68
N TYR A 122 -7.25 -6.10 -4.53
CA TYR A 122 -6.19 -5.26 -4.00
C TYR A 122 -4.86 -6.00 -4.07
N ILE A 123 -3.85 -5.37 -4.67
CA ILE A 123 -2.52 -5.95 -4.85
C ILE A 123 -1.50 -5.04 -4.17
N SER A 124 -0.75 -5.57 -3.21
CA SER A 124 0.34 -4.86 -2.55
C SER A 124 1.66 -5.53 -2.89
N VAL A 125 2.54 -4.82 -3.57
CA VAL A 125 3.87 -5.32 -3.93
C VAL A 125 4.93 -4.58 -3.11
N ALA A 126 5.74 -5.33 -2.35
CA ALA A 126 6.72 -4.79 -1.41
C ALA A 126 6.13 -3.72 -0.48
N GLY A 127 4.85 -3.86 -0.09
CA GLY A 127 4.13 -2.85 0.69
C GLY A 127 4.50 -2.87 2.17
N VAL A 128 4.53 -1.70 2.81
CA VAL A 128 4.74 -1.60 4.27
C VAL A 128 3.40 -1.86 4.96
N GLN A 129 3.03 -3.12 5.19
CA GLN A 129 1.70 -3.45 5.69
C GLN A 129 1.56 -3.43 7.22
N SER A 130 2.54 -3.97 7.93
CA SER A 130 2.43 -4.11 9.38
C SER A 130 3.51 -3.39 10.15
N TRP A 131 4.60 -2.94 9.46
CA TRP A 131 5.75 -2.50 10.19
C TRP A 131 6.89 -2.05 9.27
N PHE A 132 7.65 -1.07 9.72
CA PHE A 132 8.97 -0.72 9.18
C PHE A 132 9.87 -0.39 10.36
N TYR A 133 10.96 -1.16 10.54
CA TYR A 133 11.92 -0.97 11.60
C TYR A 133 13.24 -1.65 11.24
N GLY A 134 14.28 -0.90 11.14
CA GLY A 134 15.58 -1.41 10.71
C GLY A 134 16.18 -0.51 9.65
N SER A 135 17.34 -0.88 9.14
CA SER A 135 18.13 -0.03 8.23
C SER A 135 18.41 1.39 8.76
N CYS A 136 18.40 1.56 10.07
CA CYS A 136 18.42 2.86 10.74
C CYS A 136 19.69 3.67 10.40
N GLY A 137 20.82 2.99 10.17
CA GLY A 137 22.04 3.60 9.71
C GLY A 137 22.09 3.97 8.23
N VAL A 138 21.14 3.46 7.42
CA VAL A 138 21.09 3.74 5.96
C VAL A 138 20.46 5.09 5.69
N TRP A 139 19.43 5.46 6.48
CA TRP A 139 18.63 6.65 6.23
C TRP A 139 19.23 7.95 6.74
N LEU A 140 20.01 7.92 7.84
CA LEU A 140 20.47 9.13 8.54
C LEU A 140 21.93 9.08 8.99
N GLY A 141 22.70 8.08 8.56
CA GLY A 141 24.13 7.97 8.87
C GLY A 141 24.49 6.89 9.91
N LYS A 142 25.72 6.42 9.85
CA LYS A 142 26.21 5.22 10.54
C LYS A 142 26.12 5.24 12.09
N ASN A 143 25.84 6.38 12.69
CA ASN A 143 25.84 6.54 14.15
C ASN A 143 24.42 6.59 14.76
N LEU A 144 23.36 6.45 13.95
CA LEU A 144 21.98 6.49 14.44
C LEU A 144 21.47 5.08 14.79
N THR A 145 21.13 4.86 16.05
CA THR A 145 20.49 3.61 16.46
C THR A 145 19.00 3.63 16.09
N CYS A 146 18.40 2.44 15.98
CA CYS A 146 16.96 2.35 15.74
C CYS A 146 16.13 2.94 16.88
N GLU A 147 16.65 2.96 18.10
CA GLU A 147 16.01 3.58 19.24
C GLU A 147 15.99 5.11 19.10
N MET A 148 17.13 5.73 18.78
CA MET A 148 17.20 7.17 18.54
C MET A 148 16.29 7.61 17.38
N LEU A 149 16.25 6.83 16.31
CA LEU A 149 15.34 7.09 15.20
C LEU A 149 13.87 6.93 15.63
N THR A 150 13.57 5.94 16.46
CA THR A 150 12.23 5.76 17.02
C THR A 150 11.80 6.97 17.84
N ASP A 151 12.67 7.49 18.71
CA ASP A 151 12.37 8.66 19.52
C ASP A 151 12.11 9.91 18.68
N LEU A 152 12.90 10.09 17.62
CA LEU A 152 12.68 11.18 16.67
C LEU A 152 11.35 11.04 15.92
N LEU A 153 11.09 9.87 15.31
CA LEU A 153 9.89 9.63 14.50
C LEU A 153 8.61 9.65 15.33
N TYR A 154 8.68 9.34 16.63
CA TYR A 154 7.55 9.38 17.53
C TYR A 154 7.31 10.75 18.19
N THR A 155 8.07 11.77 17.80
CA THR A 155 7.71 13.14 18.20
C THR A 155 6.41 13.59 17.54
N PRO A 156 5.61 14.45 18.21
CA PRO A 156 4.37 14.98 17.61
C PRO A 156 4.60 15.69 16.26
N VAL A 157 5.73 16.33 16.08
CA VAL A 157 6.09 17.00 14.82
C VAL A 157 6.23 15.97 13.71
N MET A 158 7.05 14.95 13.89
CA MET A 158 7.29 13.93 12.86
C MET A 158 6.03 13.14 12.53
N GLN A 159 5.23 12.76 13.53
CA GLN A 159 3.96 12.06 13.34
C GLN A 159 2.92 12.88 12.55
N ASN A 160 3.02 14.20 12.58
CA ASN A 160 2.10 15.09 11.88
C ASN A 160 2.64 15.64 10.56
N THR A 161 3.90 15.36 10.20
CA THR A 161 4.52 15.94 9.00
C THR A 161 5.15 14.92 8.07
N PHE A 162 5.59 13.77 8.58
CA PHE A 162 6.45 12.84 7.84
C PHE A 162 5.82 11.46 7.73
N SER A 163 5.62 10.99 6.50
CA SER A 163 4.91 9.73 6.23
C SER A 163 5.56 8.51 6.89
N ALA A 164 6.90 8.42 6.86
CA ALA A 164 7.60 7.29 7.44
C ALA A 164 7.38 7.15 8.95
N ALA A 165 7.08 8.25 9.66
CA ALA A 165 6.72 8.19 11.06
C ALA A 165 5.43 7.42 11.30
N GLY A 166 4.46 7.52 10.39
CA GLY A 166 3.16 6.89 10.51
C GLY A 166 3.18 5.36 10.32
N PHE A 167 4.14 4.82 9.56
CA PHE A 167 4.31 3.37 9.41
C PHE A 167 5.52 2.81 10.18
N TRP A 168 6.25 3.66 10.91
CA TRP A 168 7.33 3.20 11.79
C TRP A 168 6.74 2.45 12.99
N ARG A 169 7.24 1.24 13.23
CA ARG A 169 6.79 0.43 14.35
C ARG A 169 7.96 -0.16 15.12
N THR A 170 8.21 0.30 16.33
CA THR A 170 9.19 -0.33 17.24
C THR A 170 8.67 -1.68 17.74
N PRO A 171 9.57 -2.67 18.05
CA PRO A 171 9.17 -3.91 18.71
C PRO A 171 8.51 -3.71 20.09
N LEU A 172 8.74 -2.56 20.70
CA LEU A 172 8.15 -2.20 22.00
C LEU A 172 6.69 -1.79 21.80
N ARG A 173 5.76 -2.74 21.93
CA ARG A 173 4.33 -2.58 21.62
C ARG A 173 3.72 -1.36 22.31
N ASP A 174 3.97 -1.16 23.62
CA ASP A 174 3.39 -0.04 24.37
C ASP A 174 3.88 1.32 23.85
N LYS A 175 5.16 1.41 23.46
CA LYS A 175 5.74 2.63 22.88
C LYS A 175 5.11 2.90 21.51
N TYR A 176 4.95 1.87 20.70
CA TYR A 176 4.28 1.95 19.40
C TYR A 176 2.82 2.43 19.54
N LEU A 177 2.02 1.78 20.36
CA LEU A 177 0.60 2.13 20.54
C LEU A 177 0.40 3.54 21.11
N ARG A 178 1.33 4.00 21.95
CA ARG A 178 1.26 5.32 22.59
C ARG A 178 1.62 6.47 21.66
N HIS A 179 2.54 6.25 20.72
CA HIS A 179 3.17 7.34 19.97
C HIS A 179 2.92 7.30 18.46
N ASN A 180 2.61 6.15 17.87
CA ASN A 180 2.25 6.11 16.46
C ASN A 180 0.78 6.51 16.28
N LEU A 181 0.54 7.58 15.49
CA LEU A 181 -0.79 8.16 15.32
C LEU A 181 -1.57 7.57 14.14
N PHE A 182 -0.94 6.76 13.28
CA PHE A 182 -1.57 6.26 12.06
C PHE A 182 -1.79 4.75 12.05
N LEU A 183 -0.72 3.97 12.15
CA LEU A 183 -0.81 2.53 11.96
C LEU A 183 -1.68 1.80 12.99
N PRO A 184 -1.64 2.11 14.31
CA PRO A 184 -2.53 1.48 15.28
C PRO A 184 -4.01 1.76 15.00
N VAL A 185 -4.34 2.98 14.55
CA VAL A 185 -5.71 3.38 14.18
C VAL A 185 -6.17 2.58 12.96
N LEU A 186 -5.35 2.53 11.91
CA LEU A 186 -5.64 1.77 10.70
C LEU A 186 -5.83 0.27 10.96
N ASN A 187 -5.06 -0.27 11.89
CA ASN A 187 -5.14 -1.67 12.30
C ASN A 187 -6.25 -1.95 13.34
N ASN A 188 -7.02 -0.96 13.77
CA ASN A 188 -7.97 -1.08 14.87
C ASN A 188 -7.35 -1.71 16.14
N GLU A 189 -6.11 -1.34 16.47
CA GLU A 189 -5.45 -1.87 17.64
C GLU A 189 -6.04 -1.27 18.92
N GLU A 190 -5.97 -2.03 20.01
CA GLU A 190 -6.48 -1.63 21.32
C GLU A 190 -5.84 -0.34 21.83
N GLY A 191 -6.62 0.51 22.48
CA GLY A 191 -6.15 1.76 23.09
C GLY A 191 -6.01 2.94 22.12
N THR A 192 -6.45 2.78 20.85
CA THR A 192 -6.49 3.92 19.93
C THR A 192 -7.61 4.91 20.30
N ALA A 193 -7.40 6.19 19.96
CA ALA A 193 -8.41 7.23 20.18
C ALA A 193 -9.60 7.18 19.21
N ALA A 194 -9.60 6.22 18.26
CA ALA A 194 -10.66 6.09 17.27
C ALA A 194 -11.99 5.66 17.90
N SER A 195 -13.09 6.27 17.47
CA SER A 195 -14.44 5.86 17.91
C SER A 195 -14.76 4.43 17.45
N ARG A 196 -15.64 3.75 18.17
CA ARG A 196 -16.10 2.40 17.78
C ARG A 196 -16.81 2.39 16.42
N GLU A 197 -17.45 3.47 16.06
CA GLU A 197 -18.10 3.62 14.75
C GLU A 197 -17.05 3.68 13.64
N TYR A 198 -16.03 4.50 13.81
CA TYR A 198 -14.91 4.59 12.86
C TYR A 198 -14.17 3.25 12.73
N GLN A 199 -13.91 2.58 13.84
CA GLN A 199 -13.29 1.24 13.85
C GLN A 199 -14.13 0.20 13.08
N ARG A 200 -15.45 0.21 13.25
CA ARG A 200 -16.36 -0.66 12.47
C ARG A 200 -16.29 -0.31 10.99
N MET A 201 -16.36 0.97 10.64
CA MET A 201 -16.25 1.42 9.25
C MET A 201 -14.96 0.93 8.58
N LEU A 202 -13.80 1.10 9.24
CA LEU A 202 -12.52 0.61 8.71
C LEU A 202 -12.54 -0.90 8.44
N ARG A 203 -13.12 -1.67 9.36
CA ARG A 203 -13.26 -3.12 9.21
C ARG A 203 -14.23 -3.52 8.11
N ASP A 204 -15.39 -2.91 8.06
CA ASP A 204 -16.44 -3.21 7.09
C ASP A 204 -15.97 -2.86 5.67
N ASN A 205 -15.26 -1.75 5.50
CA ASN A 205 -14.68 -1.36 4.23
C ASN A 205 -13.56 -2.32 3.80
N PHE A 206 -12.68 -2.73 4.72
CA PHE A 206 -11.68 -3.77 4.43
C PHE A 206 -12.36 -5.05 3.95
N LEU A 207 -13.37 -5.53 4.62
CA LEU A 207 -14.09 -6.74 4.26
C LEU A 207 -14.93 -6.62 2.97
N ALA A 208 -15.16 -5.42 2.46
CA ALA A 208 -15.87 -5.18 1.22
C ALA A 208 -15.02 -5.38 -0.05
N VAL A 209 -13.69 -5.38 0.07
CA VAL A 209 -12.78 -5.68 -1.05
C VAL A 209 -12.91 -7.15 -1.46
N GLY A 210 -12.94 -7.43 -2.76
CA GLY A 210 -13.10 -8.78 -3.27
C GLY A 210 -11.98 -9.72 -2.83
N GLU A 211 -10.76 -9.43 -3.24
CA GLU A 211 -9.56 -10.22 -2.91
C GLU A 211 -8.37 -9.33 -2.55
N TYR A 212 -7.47 -9.89 -1.75
CA TYR A 212 -6.21 -9.29 -1.33
C TYR A 212 -5.01 -10.14 -1.74
N HIS A 213 -4.02 -9.52 -2.36
CA HIS A 213 -2.76 -10.16 -2.74
C HIS A 213 -1.59 -9.36 -2.19
N PHE A 214 -0.84 -9.94 -1.25
CA PHE A 214 0.29 -9.30 -0.59
C PHE A 214 1.59 -9.98 -0.99
N PHE A 215 2.48 -9.25 -1.65
CA PHE A 215 3.76 -9.73 -2.12
C PHE A 215 4.92 -9.13 -1.35
N GLY A 216 5.86 -9.96 -0.93
CA GLY A 216 7.13 -9.58 -0.34
C GLY A 216 8.27 -10.45 -0.84
N SER A 217 9.50 -9.98 -0.67
CA SER A 217 10.70 -10.72 -1.07
C SER A 217 11.76 -10.69 0.02
N PRO A 218 12.39 -11.84 0.33
CA PRO A 218 13.57 -11.89 1.21
C PRO A 218 14.73 -11.01 0.73
N ASP A 219 14.80 -10.75 -0.57
CA ASP A 219 15.84 -9.98 -1.22
C ASP A 219 15.54 -8.48 -1.33
N ASP A 220 14.40 -8.03 -0.76
CA ASP A 220 14.08 -6.60 -0.66
C ASP A 220 15.10 -5.88 0.22
N GLU A 221 15.82 -4.92 -0.37
CA GLU A 221 16.87 -4.16 0.31
C GLU A 221 16.35 -2.91 1.02
N ILE A 222 15.11 -2.50 0.75
CA ILE A 222 14.49 -1.28 1.29
C ILE A 222 13.58 -1.61 2.46
N ILE A 223 12.56 -2.48 2.26
CA ILE A 223 11.64 -2.85 3.34
C ILE A 223 12.36 -3.75 4.34
N LYS A 224 12.59 -3.25 5.54
CA LYS A 224 13.23 -3.97 6.63
C LYS A 224 12.34 -3.93 7.86
N PRO A 225 11.96 -5.10 8.36
CA PRO A 225 12.16 -6.41 7.72
C PRO A 225 11.18 -6.63 6.55
N TRP A 226 11.63 -7.28 5.48
CA TRP A 226 10.86 -7.52 4.25
C TRP A 226 9.51 -8.21 4.47
N TYR A 227 9.43 -9.07 5.46
CA TYR A 227 8.23 -9.84 5.78
C TYR A 227 7.07 -8.98 6.35
N SER A 228 7.32 -7.70 6.62
CA SER A 228 6.28 -6.71 6.84
C SER A 228 5.26 -6.66 5.71
N SER A 229 5.70 -6.87 4.48
CA SER A 229 4.83 -6.88 3.29
C SER A 229 3.77 -7.99 3.32
N VAL A 230 3.99 -9.04 4.12
CA VAL A 230 3.07 -10.16 4.33
C VAL A 230 2.55 -10.25 5.76
N PHE A 231 2.51 -9.12 6.47
CA PHE A 231 2.00 -8.97 7.84
C PHE A 231 2.74 -9.74 8.93
N LYS A 232 3.97 -10.17 8.73
CA LYS A 232 4.81 -10.66 9.84
C LYS A 232 5.44 -9.46 10.57
N THR A 233 5.74 -9.59 11.86
CA THR A 233 6.39 -8.55 12.66
C THR A 233 7.67 -9.07 13.32
N LEU A 234 8.38 -8.22 14.05
CA LEU A 234 9.59 -8.54 14.79
C LEU A 234 9.27 -8.64 16.29
N ALA A 235 9.76 -9.66 16.93
CA ALA A 235 9.65 -9.79 18.38
C ALA A 235 10.51 -8.74 19.11
N THR A 236 10.31 -8.61 20.40
CA THR A 236 11.04 -7.65 21.26
C THR A 236 12.54 -7.97 21.37
N ASP A 237 12.97 -9.17 21.00
CA ASP A 237 14.38 -9.55 20.90
C ASP A 237 15.12 -8.90 19.71
N GLY A 238 14.37 -8.24 18.80
CA GLY A 238 14.91 -7.56 17.65
C GLY A 238 15.39 -8.48 16.51
N THR A 239 15.15 -9.77 16.60
CA THR A 239 15.67 -10.79 15.64
C THR A 239 14.62 -11.78 15.17
N THR A 240 13.70 -12.19 16.02
CA THR A 240 12.70 -13.22 15.72
C THR A 240 11.51 -12.66 14.98
N ALA A 241 11.18 -13.24 13.82
CA ALA A 241 9.96 -12.90 13.10
C ALA A 241 8.75 -13.53 13.80
N VAL A 242 7.74 -12.71 14.09
CA VAL A 242 6.45 -13.17 14.63
C VAL A 242 5.49 -13.40 13.48
N PRO A 243 4.96 -14.61 13.30
CA PRO A 243 3.94 -14.89 12.30
C PRO A 243 2.71 -13.99 12.46
N ARG A 244 2.01 -13.68 11.35
CA ARG A 244 0.78 -12.86 11.42
C ARG A 244 -0.30 -13.51 12.27
N GLU A 245 -0.37 -14.84 12.25
CA GLU A 245 -1.35 -15.66 12.97
C GLU A 245 -1.23 -15.53 14.50
N GLU A 246 -0.06 -15.15 15.00
CA GLU A 246 0.23 -14.96 16.42
C GLU A 246 0.04 -13.51 16.88
N GLN A 247 -0.16 -12.57 15.95
CA GLN A 247 -0.27 -11.16 16.29
C GLN A 247 -1.66 -10.79 16.78
N TYR A 248 -1.72 -9.76 17.64
CA TYR A 248 -2.96 -9.22 18.18
C TYR A 248 -3.98 -8.87 17.08
N ILE A 249 -3.53 -8.22 16.01
CA ILE A 249 -4.40 -7.80 14.89
C ILE A 249 -5.08 -8.99 14.20
N TYR A 250 -4.44 -10.14 14.17
CA TYR A 250 -4.99 -11.35 13.58
C TYR A 250 -5.82 -12.16 14.58
N THR A 251 -5.28 -12.42 15.78
CA THR A 251 -5.98 -13.22 16.81
C THR A 251 -7.29 -12.60 17.26
N HIS A 252 -7.39 -11.27 17.26
CA HIS A 252 -8.61 -10.51 17.59
C HIS A 252 -9.38 -10.05 16.35
N ASP A 253 -8.86 -10.35 15.15
CA ASP A 253 -9.47 -9.95 13.86
C ASP A 253 -9.85 -8.47 13.81
N THR A 254 -8.95 -7.62 14.23
CA THR A 254 -9.25 -6.22 14.57
C THR A 254 -9.81 -5.42 13.41
N PHE A 255 -9.27 -5.62 12.20
CA PHE A 255 -9.74 -4.96 10.98
C PHE A 255 -10.23 -5.94 9.89
N GLY A 256 -10.37 -7.25 10.21
CA GLY A 256 -10.93 -8.24 9.29
C GLY A 256 -9.90 -9.09 8.53
N LEU A 257 -8.60 -8.99 8.87
CA LEU A 257 -7.55 -9.75 8.18
C LEU A 257 -7.75 -11.27 8.31
N ARG A 258 -8.02 -11.77 9.53
CA ARG A 258 -8.30 -13.17 9.75
C ARG A 258 -9.56 -13.63 9.00
N THR A 259 -10.63 -12.85 9.10
CA THR A 259 -11.87 -13.12 8.36
C THR A 259 -11.60 -13.24 6.86
N ALA A 260 -10.83 -12.33 6.25
CA ALA A 260 -10.49 -12.40 4.83
C ALA A 260 -9.65 -13.65 4.48
N VAL A 261 -8.72 -14.06 5.36
CA VAL A 261 -7.94 -15.30 5.22
C VAL A 261 -8.83 -16.53 5.30
N GLU A 262 -9.68 -16.63 6.33
CA GLU A 262 -10.59 -17.76 6.53
C GLU A 262 -11.62 -17.91 5.38
N GLN A 263 -11.96 -16.80 4.73
CA GLN A 263 -12.81 -16.77 3.54
C GLN A 263 -12.06 -17.08 2.23
N GLY A 264 -10.76 -17.34 2.29
CA GLY A 264 -9.94 -17.59 1.09
C GLY A 264 -9.72 -16.36 0.20
N ARG A 265 -9.92 -15.14 0.73
CA ARG A 265 -9.83 -13.88 -0.02
C ARG A 265 -8.53 -13.10 0.22
N ALA A 266 -7.67 -13.51 1.16
CA ALA A 266 -6.38 -12.89 1.40
C ALA A 266 -5.24 -13.87 1.15
N HIS A 267 -4.36 -13.53 0.22
CA HIS A 267 -3.27 -14.33 -0.28
C HIS A 267 -1.92 -13.67 0.00
N PHE A 268 -0.92 -14.44 0.39
CA PHE A 268 0.40 -13.95 0.78
C PHE A 268 1.48 -14.68 0.00
N TYR A 269 2.36 -13.92 -0.65
CA TYR A 269 3.38 -14.44 -1.53
C TYR A 269 4.76 -13.99 -1.07
N GLU A 270 5.63 -14.95 -0.78
CA GLU A 270 7.04 -14.73 -0.45
C GLU A 270 7.86 -15.15 -1.67
N VAL A 271 8.30 -14.20 -2.47
CA VAL A 271 8.95 -14.45 -3.76
C VAL A 271 10.42 -14.07 -3.66
N PRO A 272 11.35 -15.04 -3.61
CA PRO A 272 12.78 -14.74 -3.55
C PRO A 272 13.31 -14.18 -4.87
N GLY A 273 14.46 -13.51 -4.82
CA GLY A 273 15.17 -12.96 -5.97
C GLY A 273 14.60 -11.65 -6.52
N VAL A 274 13.71 -10.98 -5.77
CA VAL A 274 13.10 -9.72 -6.21
C VAL A 274 13.55 -8.59 -5.29
N LYS A 275 14.34 -7.68 -5.82
CA LYS A 275 14.69 -6.43 -5.15
C LYS A 275 13.51 -5.46 -5.15
N HIS A 276 13.58 -4.43 -4.32
CA HIS A 276 12.45 -3.51 -4.08
C HIS A 276 11.80 -2.97 -5.36
N GLN A 277 12.59 -2.47 -6.30
CA GLN A 277 12.09 -1.94 -7.58
C GLN A 277 11.75 -3.02 -8.62
N GLY A 278 12.03 -4.28 -8.32
CA GLY A 278 11.74 -5.40 -9.21
C GLY A 278 10.25 -5.59 -9.51
N TRP A 279 9.40 -5.13 -8.62
CA TRP A 279 7.94 -5.29 -8.72
C TRP A 279 7.26 -4.33 -9.69
N VAL A 280 7.93 -3.25 -10.09
CA VAL A 280 7.31 -2.18 -10.90
C VAL A 280 7.97 -1.98 -12.27
N GLY A 281 9.15 -2.59 -12.51
CA GLY A 281 9.80 -2.45 -13.81
C GLY A 281 11.08 -3.27 -13.95
N ALA A 282 11.96 -3.30 -12.94
CA ALA A 282 13.27 -3.94 -13.07
C ALA A 282 13.24 -5.48 -13.25
N ARG A 283 12.12 -6.16 -12.93
CA ARG A 283 11.94 -7.61 -13.07
C ARG A 283 10.59 -7.93 -13.72
N LEU A 284 10.43 -7.54 -14.99
CA LEU A 284 9.21 -7.79 -15.76
C LEU A 284 8.86 -9.28 -15.91
N ASP A 285 9.84 -10.16 -15.83
CA ASP A 285 9.62 -11.62 -15.79
C ASP A 285 8.81 -12.04 -14.53
N ILE A 286 9.11 -11.44 -13.39
CA ILE A 286 8.38 -11.66 -12.13
C ILE A 286 6.98 -11.03 -12.21
N VAL A 287 6.89 -9.81 -12.73
CA VAL A 287 5.62 -9.09 -12.89
C VAL A 287 4.66 -9.89 -13.78
N ARG A 288 5.12 -10.37 -14.93
CA ARG A 288 4.33 -11.25 -15.83
C ARG A 288 3.89 -12.54 -15.15
N LYS A 289 4.76 -13.12 -14.34
CA LYS A 289 4.46 -14.41 -13.71
C LYS A 289 3.45 -14.32 -12.58
N TYR A 290 3.53 -13.26 -11.77
CA TYR A 290 2.80 -13.19 -10.50
C TYR A 290 1.74 -12.11 -10.44
N ILE A 291 1.92 -11.00 -11.18
CA ILE A 291 1.03 -9.84 -11.07
C ILE A 291 0.03 -9.78 -12.22
N PHE A 292 0.49 -9.91 -13.49
CA PHE A 292 -0.42 -9.82 -14.63
C PHE A 292 -1.59 -10.81 -14.56
N PRO A 293 -1.41 -12.09 -14.16
CA PRO A 293 -2.55 -13.01 -14.02
C PRO A 293 -3.62 -12.60 -13.00
N LEU A 294 -3.34 -11.57 -12.19
CA LEU A 294 -4.30 -11.02 -11.23
C LEU A 294 -5.08 -9.82 -11.78
N LEU A 295 -4.73 -9.34 -12.98
CA LEU A 295 -5.34 -8.14 -13.58
C LEU A 295 -6.58 -8.43 -14.42
N ASP A 296 -6.98 -9.72 -14.52
CA ASP A 296 -8.20 -10.17 -15.20
C ASP A 296 -9.50 -9.91 -14.42
#